data_01cb43ad73b3a357cd9147531fa02021
#
_entry.id   01cb43ad73b3a357cd9147531fa02021
#
_cell.length_a   1.000
_cell.length_b   1.000
_cell.length_c   1.000
_cell.angle_alpha   90.00
_cell.angle_beta   90.00
_cell.angle_gamma   90.00
#
_symmetry.space_group_name_H-M   'P 1'
#
loop_
_entity.id
_entity.type
_entity.pdbx_description
1 polymer ?
#
loop_
_entity_poly.entity_id
_entity_poly.type
_entity_poly.pdbx_seq_one_letter_code
_entity_poly.pdbx_strand_id
1 'polypeptide(L)'
;FTQSLFLGLNAAMWFGLFSLMFLDTSINIAMQPFKMMVGDMVNEEQKGTAYAIQSFLCDAGSLVGYIFPIFLTWIGIANTAPEGVVPDSVKWSFYIGALILILCSLYTFVTVKELNPQEYAEFHGLEDKKEEKKEEAGFIKLLINAPSTFWTVGLVQFFCWAAFMYMWTYSNGAIAENCFGWTTGNATDEAFQTA
;
A
#
# COMPACT_ATOMS: atom_id res chain seq x y z
N PHE A 1 -26.81 -24.19 -3.02
CA PHE A 1 -25.50 -23.86 -3.63
C PHE A 1 -24.51 -24.96 -3.26
N THR A 2 -24.23 -25.87 -4.18
CA THR A 2 -23.17 -26.86 -4.09
C THR A 2 -21.84 -26.10 -4.05
N GLN A 3 -21.24 -26.02 -2.89
CA GLN A 3 -19.91 -25.43 -2.72
C GLN A 3 -18.90 -26.43 -3.31
N SER A 4 -18.52 -26.21 -4.56
CA SER A 4 -17.38 -26.91 -5.12
C SER A 4 -16.12 -26.39 -4.44
N LEU A 5 -15.59 -27.18 -3.48
CA LEU A 5 -14.31 -26.86 -2.82
C LEU A 5 -13.18 -27.22 -3.81
N PHE A 6 -12.48 -26.23 -4.31
CA PHE A 6 -11.22 -26.43 -5.00
C PHE A 6 -10.07 -26.06 -4.06
N LEU A 7 -9.18 -26.99 -3.79
CA LEU A 7 -8.07 -26.82 -2.81
C LEU A 7 -8.55 -26.38 -1.39
N GLY A 8 -9.74 -26.81 -0.96
CA GLY A 8 -10.28 -26.46 0.35
C GLY A 8 -10.92 -25.07 0.45
N LEU A 9 -10.96 -24.30 -0.64
CA LEU A 9 -11.52 -22.95 -0.70
C LEU A 9 -12.80 -22.94 -1.52
N ASN A 10 -13.81 -22.19 -1.08
CA ASN A 10 -15.02 -21.96 -1.86
C ASN A 10 -14.81 -20.84 -2.91
N ALA A 11 -15.73 -20.72 -3.85
CA ALA A 11 -15.63 -19.72 -4.93
C ALA A 11 -15.53 -18.28 -4.43
N ALA A 12 -16.20 -17.94 -3.33
CA ALA A 12 -16.14 -16.61 -2.74
C ALA A 12 -14.75 -16.31 -2.14
N MET A 13 -14.12 -17.29 -1.51
CA MET A 13 -12.76 -17.16 -0.98
C MET A 13 -11.74 -17.00 -2.11
N TRP A 14 -11.88 -17.73 -3.22
CA TRP A 14 -11.04 -17.55 -4.39
C TRP A 14 -11.22 -16.15 -5.01
N PHE A 15 -12.45 -15.69 -5.13
CA PHE A 15 -12.73 -14.33 -5.62
C PHE A 15 -12.10 -13.26 -4.71
N GLY A 16 -12.23 -13.41 -3.40
CA GLY A 16 -11.61 -12.52 -2.42
C GLY A 16 -10.09 -12.51 -2.54
N LEU A 17 -9.46 -13.68 -2.64
CA LEU A 17 -8.01 -13.82 -2.79
C LEU A 17 -7.50 -13.11 -4.05
N PHE A 18 -8.11 -13.37 -5.21
CA PHE A 18 -7.73 -12.74 -6.47
C PHE A 18 -7.98 -11.21 -6.45
N SER A 19 -9.08 -10.77 -5.86
CA SER A 19 -9.40 -9.34 -5.74
C SER A 19 -8.36 -8.61 -4.88
N LEU A 20 -7.97 -9.20 -3.75
CA LEU A 20 -6.92 -8.64 -2.88
C LEU A 20 -5.55 -8.63 -3.58
N MET A 21 -5.20 -9.72 -4.25
CA MET A 21 -3.94 -9.79 -5.00
C MET A 21 -3.89 -8.75 -6.13
N PHE A 22 -5.00 -8.56 -6.84
CA PHE A 22 -5.11 -7.56 -7.89
C PHE A 22 -5.03 -6.13 -7.33
N LEU A 23 -5.71 -5.88 -6.21
CA LEU A 23 -5.67 -4.60 -5.51
C LEU A 23 -4.25 -4.26 -5.05
N ASP A 24 -3.58 -5.18 -4.36
CA ASP A 24 -2.21 -5.00 -3.87
C ASP A 24 -1.23 -4.74 -5.02
N THR A 25 -1.32 -5.53 -6.08
CA THR A 25 -0.51 -5.34 -7.29
C THR A 25 -0.74 -3.95 -7.91
N SER A 26 -1.99 -3.52 -8.02
CA SER A 26 -2.36 -2.22 -8.59
C SER A 26 -1.80 -1.06 -7.75
N ILE A 27 -1.89 -1.14 -6.42
CA ILE A 27 -1.33 -0.14 -5.50
C ILE A 27 0.19 -0.06 -5.66
N ASN A 28 0.88 -1.20 -5.70
CA ASN A 28 2.33 -1.23 -5.83
C ASN A 28 2.80 -0.67 -7.20
N ILE A 29 2.10 -0.99 -8.28
CA ILE A 29 2.38 -0.42 -9.60
C ILE A 29 2.18 1.10 -9.61
N ALA A 30 1.09 1.60 -9.02
CA ALA A 30 0.79 3.02 -8.98
C ALA A 30 1.75 3.81 -8.09
N MET A 31 2.22 3.22 -6.99
CA MET A 31 3.07 3.89 -6.01
C MET A 31 4.46 4.24 -6.56
N GLN A 32 5.03 3.42 -7.46
CA GLN A 32 6.39 3.64 -7.97
C GLN A 32 6.52 4.93 -8.79
N PRO A 33 5.64 5.24 -9.78
CA PRO A 33 5.69 6.51 -10.50
C PRO A 33 5.61 7.73 -9.56
N PHE A 34 4.78 7.70 -8.53
CA PHE A 34 4.69 8.80 -7.56
C PHE A 34 5.99 9.01 -6.78
N LYS A 35 6.68 7.93 -6.39
CA LYS A 35 7.98 8.03 -5.74
C LYS A 35 9.05 8.57 -6.69
N MET A 36 9.07 8.10 -7.92
CA MET A 36 10.01 8.56 -8.94
C MET A 36 9.81 10.04 -9.26
N MET A 37 8.57 10.47 -9.44
CA MET A 37 8.23 11.85 -9.74
C MET A 37 8.76 12.83 -8.67
N VAL A 38 8.69 12.47 -7.38
CA VAL A 38 9.28 13.30 -6.32
C VAL A 38 10.80 13.44 -6.51
N GLY A 39 11.49 12.33 -6.86
CA GLY A 39 12.93 12.36 -7.13
C GLY A 39 13.32 13.20 -8.35
N ASP A 40 12.45 13.24 -9.35
CA ASP A 40 12.71 13.96 -10.62
C ASP A 40 12.46 15.48 -10.50
N MET A 41 11.56 15.87 -9.58
CA MET A 41 11.15 17.27 -9.41
C MET A 41 12.00 18.07 -8.40
N VAL A 42 12.94 17.43 -7.70
CA VAL A 42 13.77 18.09 -6.68
C VAL A 42 15.26 17.93 -6.98
N ASN A 43 16.05 18.92 -6.55
CA ASN A 43 17.51 18.86 -6.68
C ASN A 43 18.09 17.72 -5.82
N GLU A 44 19.26 17.21 -6.22
CA GLU A 44 19.97 16.13 -5.53
C GLU A 44 20.13 16.37 -4.02
N GLU A 45 20.47 17.63 -3.64
CA GLU A 45 20.64 18.02 -2.24
C GLU A 45 19.36 17.95 -1.42
N GLN A 46 18.19 18.07 -2.06
CA GLN A 46 16.87 18.10 -1.41
C GLN A 46 16.16 16.75 -1.46
N LYS A 47 16.65 15.78 -2.24
CA LYS A 47 16.01 14.47 -2.41
C LYS A 47 15.74 13.77 -1.09
N GLY A 48 16.72 13.77 -0.18
CA GLY A 48 16.56 13.14 1.14
C GLY A 48 15.42 13.76 1.96
N THR A 49 15.32 15.08 1.97
CA THR A 49 14.25 15.79 2.67
C THR A 49 12.89 15.56 2.02
N ALA A 50 12.83 15.58 0.68
CA ALA A 50 11.59 15.35 -0.07
C ALA A 50 11.02 13.95 0.19
N TYR A 51 11.87 12.91 0.14
CA TYR A 51 11.45 11.54 0.47
C TYR A 51 11.05 11.37 1.94
N ALA A 52 11.72 12.06 2.87
CA ALA A 52 11.34 12.05 4.28
C ALA A 52 9.94 12.67 4.49
N ILE A 53 9.66 13.80 3.85
CA ILE A 53 8.34 14.44 3.89
C ILE A 53 7.29 13.53 3.24
N GLN A 54 7.57 12.92 2.09
CA GLN A 54 6.68 11.99 1.44
C GLN A 54 6.34 10.81 2.35
N SER A 55 7.34 10.19 2.99
CA SER A 55 7.12 9.08 3.92
C SER A 55 6.28 9.51 5.12
N PHE A 56 6.59 10.66 5.70
CA PHE A 56 5.80 11.21 6.81
C PHE A 56 4.33 11.41 6.43
N LEU A 57 4.05 11.96 5.24
CA LEU A 57 2.68 12.16 4.76
C LEU A 57 1.96 10.84 4.49
N CYS A 58 2.68 9.82 3.98
CA CYS A 58 2.13 8.48 3.78
C CYS A 58 1.73 7.83 5.12
N ASP A 59 2.62 7.92 6.12
CA ASP A 59 2.35 7.35 7.44
C ASP A 59 1.24 8.10 8.18
N ALA A 60 1.20 9.42 8.08
CA ALA A 60 0.11 10.24 8.59
C ALA A 60 -1.23 9.89 7.92
N GLY A 61 -1.23 9.70 6.61
CA GLY A 61 -2.41 9.23 5.87
C GLY A 61 -2.89 7.85 6.31
N SER A 62 -1.96 6.93 6.55
CA SER A 62 -2.26 5.60 7.08
C SER A 62 -2.92 5.68 8.46
N LEU A 63 -2.39 6.51 9.35
CA LEU A 63 -2.98 6.74 10.69
C LEU A 63 -4.40 7.27 10.58
N VAL A 64 -4.64 8.26 9.72
CA VAL A 64 -6.00 8.77 9.46
C VAL A 64 -6.90 7.66 8.95
N GLY A 65 -6.43 6.82 8.03
CA GLY A 65 -7.18 5.68 7.50
C GLY A 65 -7.61 4.68 8.57
N TYR A 66 -6.75 4.39 9.55
CA TYR A 66 -7.09 3.52 10.69
C TYR A 66 -8.12 4.13 11.63
N ILE A 67 -8.05 5.43 11.89
CA ILE A 67 -8.98 6.13 12.79
C ILE A 67 -10.33 6.40 12.10
N PHE A 68 -10.37 6.42 10.78
CA PHE A 68 -11.53 6.86 10.02
C PHE A 68 -12.82 6.05 10.30
N PRO A 69 -12.83 4.72 10.41
CA PRO A 69 -14.02 3.96 10.79
C PRO A 69 -14.57 4.35 12.18
N ILE A 70 -13.68 4.64 13.12
CA ILE A 70 -14.05 5.10 14.48
C ILE A 70 -14.74 6.47 14.39
N PHE A 71 -14.21 7.38 13.59
CA PHE A 71 -14.80 8.68 13.36
C PHE A 71 -16.20 8.57 12.74
N LEU A 72 -16.41 7.66 11.80
CA LEU A 72 -17.73 7.38 11.21
C LEU A 72 -18.72 6.84 12.25
N THR A 73 -18.23 6.06 13.21
CA THR A 73 -19.06 5.57 14.33
C THR A 73 -19.55 6.71 15.22
N TRP A 74 -18.72 7.72 15.45
CA TRP A 74 -19.14 8.93 16.21
C TRP A 74 -20.23 9.73 15.51
N ILE A 75 -20.28 9.68 14.18
CA ILE A 75 -21.33 10.33 13.39
C ILE A 75 -22.64 9.49 13.38
N GLY A 76 -22.61 8.27 13.95
CA GLY A 76 -23.79 7.40 14.07
C GLY A 76 -23.87 6.27 13.04
N ILE A 77 -22.78 5.99 12.30
CA ILE A 77 -22.72 4.86 11.37
C ILE A 77 -22.36 3.59 12.16
N ALA A 78 -23.15 2.53 12.01
CA ALA A 78 -22.96 1.30 12.76
C ALA A 78 -21.60 0.62 12.45
N ASN A 79 -20.83 0.32 13.49
CA ASN A 79 -19.55 -0.41 13.39
C ASN A 79 -19.72 -1.92 13.67
N THR A 80 -20.92 -2.36 14.02
CA THR A 80 -21.25 -3.75 14.29
C THR A 80 -22.16 -4.30 13.19
N ALA A 81 -21.95 -5.53 12.78
CA ALA A 81 -22.77 -6.22 11.80
C ALA A 81 -22.94 -7.69 12.21
N PRO A 82 -24.00 -8.38 11.75
CA PRO A 82 -24.15 -9.82 11.93
C PRO A 82 -22.96 -10.59 11.32
N GLU A 83 -22.75 -11.82 11.81
CA GLU A 83 -21.69 -12.69 11.27
C GLU A 83 -21.76 -12.80 9.75
N GLY A 84 -20.61 -12.62 9.08
CA GLY A 84 -20.49 -12.68 7.63
C GLY A 84 -20.89 -11.40 6.87
N VAL A 85 -21.26 -10.33 7.58
CA VAL A 85 -21.58 -9.02 6.98
C VAL A 85 -20.53 -7.98 7.39
N VAL A 86 -20.01 -7.23 6.42
CA VAL A 86 -19.06 -6.15 6.71
C VAL A 86 -19.82 -4.96 7.33
N PRO A 87 -19.34 -4.37 8.46
CA PRO A 87 -19.95 -3.19 9.06
C PRO A 87 -20.07 -2.01 8.11
N ASP A 88 -21.10 -1.20 8.27
CA ASP A 88 -21.36 -0.07 7.39
C ASP A 88 -20.29 1.04 7.52
N SER A 89 -19.71 1.23 8.70
CA SER A 89 -18.56 2.11 8.93
C SER A 89 -17.36 1.75 8.04
N VAL A 90 -17.08 0.46 7.89
CA VAL A 90 -15.98 -0.04 7.05
C VAL A 90 -16.31 0.17 5.57
N LYS A 91 -17.55 -0.16 5.14
CA LYS A 91 -17.97 0.07 3.73
C LYS A 91 -17.87 1.53 3.33
N TRP A 92 -18.39 2.44 4.17
CA TRP A 92 -18.31 3.87 3.91
C TRP A 92 -16.87 4.39 3.92
N SER A 93 -16.00 3.86 4.79
CA SER A 93 -14.59 4.20 4.80
C SER A 93 -13.93 3.84 3.46
N PHE A 94 -14.21 2.67 2.90
CA PHE A 94 -13.70 2.28 1.59
C PHE A 94 -14.23 3.18 0.46
N TYR A 95 -15.53 3.51 0.45
CA TYR A 95 -16.09 4.36 -0.61
C TYR A 95 -15.53 5.78 -0.55
N ILE A 96 -15.44 6.36 0.64
CA ILE A 96 -14.88 7.71 0.82
C ILE A 96 -13.39 7.71 0.50
N GLY A 97 -12.64 6.72 0.96
CA GLY A 97 -11.22 6.57 0.64
C GLY A 97 -10.96 6.42 -0.87
N ALA A 98 -11.77 5.60 -1.56
CA ALA A 98 -11.69 5.46 -3.01
C ALA A 98 -12.01 6.77 -3.74
N LEU A 99 -13.02 7.51 -3.30
CA LEU A 99 -13.36 8.81 -3.87
C LEU A 99 -12.23 9.82 -3.69
N ILE A 100 -11.64 9.90 -2.49
CA ILE A 100 -10.50 10.78 -2.21
C ILE A 100 -9.32 10.40 -3.11
N LEU A 101 -9.01 9.10 -3.24
CA LEU A 101 -7.92 8.63 -4.09
C LEU A 101 -8.11 9.04 -5.55
N ILE A 102 -9.33 8.86 -6.09
CA ILE A 102 -9.66 9.26 -7.47
C ILE A 102 -9.50 10.78 -7.65
N LEU A 103 -10.04 11.58 -6.73
CA LEU A 103 -9.96 13.04 -6.81
C LEU A 103 -8.50 13.53 -6.70
N CYS A 104 -7.70 12.98 -5.79
CA CYS A 104 -6.30 13.33 -5.65
C CYS A 104 -5.48 12.92 -6.89
N SER A 105 -5.75 11.74 -7.46
CA SER A 105 -5.08 11.28 -8.68
C SER A 105 -5.42 12.16 -9.88
N LEU A 106 -6.69 12.54 -10.05
CA LEU A 106 -7.13 13.45 -11.10
C LEU A 106 -6.51 14.85 -10.91
N TYR A 107 -6.49 15.35 -9.69
CA TYR A 107 -5.84 16.63 -9.38
C TYR A 107 -4.36 16.60 -9.74
N THR A 108 -3.64 15.56 -9.35
CA THR A 108 -2.23 15.38 -9.69
C THR A 108 -2.02 15.35 -11.21
N PHE A 109 -2.83 14.57 -11.91
CA PHE A 109 -2.75 14.45 -13.37
C PHE A 109 -2.96 15.79 -14.11
N VAL A 110 -3.86 16.64 -13.61
CA VAL A 110 -4.14 17.94 -14.23
C VAL A 110 -3.12 19.01 -13.85
N THR A 111 -2.58 18.95 -12.62
CA THR A 111 -1.77 20.05 -12.06
C THR A 111 -0.28 19.82 -12.22
N VAL A 112 0.18 18.57 -12.10
CA VAL A 112 1.61 18.26 -12.18
C VAL A 112 2.02 18.11 -13.64
N LYS A 113 3.03 18.89 -14.04
CA LYS A 113 3.70 18.77 -15.35
C LYS A 113 5.03 18.08 -15.12
N GLU A 114 5.21 16.96 -15.78
CA GLU A 114 6.51 16.30 -15.81
C GLU A 114 7.49 17.11 -16.66
N LEU A 115 8.75 17.12 -16.23
CA LEU A 115 9.83 17.76 -16.99
C LEU A 115 10.08 16.95 -18.28
N ASN A 116 10.19 17.65 -19.40
CA ASN A 116 10.64 17.02 -20.65
C ASN A 116 12.08 16.52 -20.49
N PRO A 117 12.51 15.49 -21.22
CA PRO A 117 13.88 14.95 -21.09
C PRO A 117 14.99 16.01 -21.22
N GLN A 118 14.77 17.06 -22.03
CA GLN A 118 15.70 18.18 -22.19
C GLN A 118 15.70 19.08 -20.96
N GLU A 119 14.52 19.45 -20.44
CA GLU A 119 14.35 20.23 -19.23
C GLU A 119 14.89 19.49 -18.00
N TYR A 120 14.69 18.18 -17.95
CA TYR A 120 15.24 17.31 -16.90
C TYR A 120 16.77 17.31 -16.92
N ALA A 121 17.38 17.18 -18.09
CA ALA A 121 18.84 17.22 -18.24
C ALA A 121 19.42 18.57 -17.82
N GLU A 122 18.78 19.67 -18.20
CA GLU A 122 19.16 21.03 -17.82
C GLU A 122 19.00 21.25 -16.31
N PHE A 123 17.87 20.83 -15.75
CA PHE A 123 17.57 20.99 -14.32
C PHE A 123 18.55 20.22 -13.42
N HIS A 124 18.96 19.02 -13.82
CA HIS A 124 19.91 18.20 -13.09
C HIS A 124 21.38 18.40 -13.50
N GLY A 125 21.66 19.36 -14.39
CA GLY A 125 23.03 19.64 -14.84
C GLY A 125 23.68 18.47 -15.59
N LEU A 126 22.87 17.62 -16.19
CA LEU A 126 23.34 16.53 -17.04
C LEU A 126 23.68 17.12 -18.40
N GLU A 127 24.96 17.52 -18.59
CA GLU A 127 25.43 17.87 -19.92
C GLU A 127 25.11 16.74 -20.90
N ASP A 128 24.74 17.10 -22.15
CA ASP A 128 24.39 16.21 -23.25
C ASP A 128 25.29 14.96 -23.33
N LYS A 129 25.09 14.00 -22.46
CA LYS A 129 25.49 12.64 -22.74
C LYS A 129 24.53 12.17 -23.81
N LYS A 130 24.95 12.30 -25.09
CA LYS A 130 24.30 11.64 -26.22
C LYS A 130 23.79 10.31 -25.74
N GLU A 131 22.47 10.13 -25.82
CA GLU A 131 21.84 8.84 -25.58
C GLU A 131 22.62 7.77 -26.36
N GLU A 132 23.60 7.16 -25.73
CA GLU A 132 24.01 5.84 -26.16
C GLU A 132 22.74 5.02 -26.07
N LYS A 133 22.20 4.61 -27.22
CA LYS A 133 21.13 3.63 -27.31
C LYS A 133 21.60 2.41 -26.53
N LYS A 134 21.35 2.42 -25.21
CA LYS A 134 21.48 1.21 -24.42
C LYS A 134 20.47 0.27 -25.02
N GLU A 135 20.95 -0.76 -25.68
CA GLU A 135 20.13 -1.88 -26.11
C GLU A 135 19.22 -2.21 -24.94
N GLU A 136 17.92 -2.20 -25.14
CA GLU A 136 16.94 -2.56 -24.14
C GLU A 136 17.24 -4.00 -23.71
N ALA A 137 18.08 -4.15 -22.70
CA ALA A 137 18.38 -5.44 -22.14
C ALA A 137 17.08 -5.97 -21.53
N GLY A 138 16.53 -7.04 -22.09
CA GLY A 138 15.29 -7.63 -21.60
C GLY A 138 15.35 -7.86 -20.10
N PHE A 139 14.22 -7.73 -19.42
CA PHE A 139 14.07 -7.81 -17.96
C PHE A 139 14.84 -8.98 -17.33
N ILE A 140 14.80 -10.16 -17.95
CA ILE A 140 15.52 -11.36 -17.48
C ILE A 140 17.03 -11.15 -17.51
N LYS A 141 17.57 -10.52 -18.55
CA LYS A 141 19.01 -10.23 -18.69
C LYS A 141 19.46 -9.21 -17.64
N LEU A 142 18.64 -8.23 -17.32
CA LEU A 142 18.89 -7.28 -16.23
C LEU A 142 18.91 -7.97 -14.87
N LEU A 143 17.99 -8.88 -14.63
CA LEU A 143 17.90 -9.63 -13.37
C LEU A 143 19.13 -10.55 -13.16
N ILE A 144 19.56 -11.27 -14.19
CA ILE A 144 20.72 -12.17 -14.13
C ILE A 144 22.01 -11.38 -13.91
N ASN A 145 22.14 -10.20 -14.53
CA ASN A 145 23.31 -9.34 -14.40
C ASN A 145 23.24 -8.37 -13.20
N ALA A 146 22.21 -8.49 -12.36
CA ALA A 146 22.08 -7.63 -11.20
C ALA A 146 23.25 -7.85 -10.22
N PRO A 147 23.80 -6.78 -9.62
CA PRO A 147 24.90 -6.87 -8.67
C PRO A 147 24.49 -7.71 -7.45
N SER A 148 25.45 -8.38 -6.81
CA SER A 148 25.17 -9.23 -5.63
C SER A 148 24.49 -8.46 -4.50
N THR A 149 24.77 -7.16 -4.36
CA THR A 149 24.12 -6.25 -3.40
C THR A 149 22.61 -6.21 -3.61
N PHE A 150 22.13 -6.24 -4.85
CA PHE A 150 20.69 -6.28 -5.17
C PHE A 150 20.02 -7.51 -4.55
N TRP A 151 20.64 -8.68 -4.72
CA TRP A 151 20.11 -9.93 -4.16
C TRP A 151 20.18 -9.97 -2.64
N THR A 152 21.26 -9.46 -2.05
CA THR A 152 21.40 -9.37 -0.59
C THR A 152 20.34 -8.46 0.02
N VAL A 153 20.13 -7.27 -0.55
CA VAL A 153 19.08 -6.33 -0.10
C VAL A 153 17.70 -6.95 -0.30
N GLY A 154 17.46 -7.60 -1.44
CA GLY A 154 16.20 -8.31 -1.70
C GLY A 154 15.89 -9.39 -0.67
N LEU A 155 16.90 -10.17 -0.27
CA LEU A 155 16.75 -11.21 0.76
C LEU A 155 16.43 -10.61 2.13
N VAL A 156 17.14 -9.57 2.53
CA VAL A 156 16.85 -8.84 3.80
C VAL A 156 15.42 -8.29 3.78
N GLN A 157 15.02 -7.66 2.69
CA GLN A 157 13.68 -7.09 2.53
C GLN A 157 12.60 -8.18 2.61
N PHE A 158 12.83 -9.34 2.01
CA PHE A 158 11.91 -10.48 2.11
C PHE A 158 11.65 -10.89 3.56
N PHE A 159 12.71 -11.06 4.37
CA PHE A 159 12.53 -11.44 5.78
C PHE A 159 11.92 -10.31 6.62
N CYS A 160 12.25 -9.05 6.34
CA CYS A 160 11.63 -7.90 7.00
C CYS A 160 10.11 -7.87 6.75
N TRP A 161 9.70 -8.02 5.49
CA TRP A 161 8.27 -8.04 5.15
C TRP A 161 7.55 -9.25 5.74
N ALA A 162 8.19 -10.43 5.76
CA ALA A 162 7.62 -11.61 6.43
C ALA A 162 7.39 -11.35 7.93
N ALA A 163 8.33 -10.70 8.62
CA ALA A 163 8.20 -10.33 10.02
C ALA A 163 7.06 -9.30 10.25
N PHE A 164 6.97 -8.27 9.39
CA PHE A 164 5.89 -7.28 9.47
C PHE A 164 4.51 -7.91 9.23
N MET A 165 4.38 -8.76 8.22
CA MET A 165 3.12 -9.47 7.96
C MET A 165 2.70 -10.33 9.14
N TYR A 166 3.66 -11.04 9.76
CA TYR A 166 3.39 -11.81 10.97
C TYR A 166 2.93 -10.92 12.13
N MET A 167 3.63 -9.82 12.36
CA MET A 167 3.26 -8.85 13.40
C MET A 167 1.85 -8.30 13.17
N TRP A 168 1.51 -7.84 11.96
CA TRP A 168 0.19 -7.27 11.66
C TRP A 168 -0.94 -8.29 11.80
N THR A 169 -0.68 -9.53 11.41
CA THR A 169 -1.70 -10.59 11.50
C THR A 169 -2.05 -10.94 12.93
N TYR A 170 -1.07 -10.95 13.83
CA TYR A 170 -1.27 -11.46 15.18
C TYR A 170 -1.37 -10.38 16.27
N SER A 171 -0.99 -9.12 15.99
CA SER A 171 -0.98 -8.07 17.01
C SER A 171 -2.36 -7.77 17.56
N ASN A 172 -3.41 -7.72 16.73
CA ASN A 172 -4.76 -7.44 17.22
C ASN A 172 -5.24 -8.52 18.19
N GLY A 173 -5.10 -9.80 17.84
CA GLY A 173 -5.44 -10.91 18.75
C GLY A 173 -4.62 -10.91 20.03
N ALA A 174 -3.32 -10.63 19.95
CA ALA A 174 -2.45 -10.56 21.12
C ALA A 174 -2.81 -9.40 22.06
N ILE A 175 -3.18 -8.24 21.53
CA ILE A 175 -3.64 -7.09 22.32
C ILE A 175 -4.99 -7.42 22.97
N ALA A 176 -5.93 -7.98 22.23
CA ALA A 176 -7.23 -8.37 22.74
C ALA A 176 -7.12 -9.36 23.89
N GLU A 177 -6.26 -10.37 23.77
CA GLU A 177 -6.04 -11.37 24.81
C GLU A 177 -5.33 -10.80 26.05
N ASN A 178 -4.22 -10.08 25.85
CA ASN A 178 -3.37 -9.67 26.96
C ASN A 178 -3.83 -8.37 27.64
N CYS A 179 -4.46 -7.45 26.92
CA CYS A 179 -4.85 -6.15 27.46
C CYS A 179 -6.34 -6.08 27.80
N PHE A 180 -7.19 -6.78 27.04
CA PHE A 180 -8.65 -6.70 27.20
C PHE A 180 -9.27 -8.02 27.68
N GLY A 181 -8.46 -9.05 27.99
CA GLY A 181 -8.92 -10.31 28.55
C GLY A 181 -9.77 -11.17 27.62
N TRP A 182 -9.64 -10.97 26.30
CA TRP A 182 -10.31 -11.82 25.33
C TRP A 182 -9.81 -13.26 25.41
N THR A 183 -10.68 -14.18 25.70
CA THR A 183 -10.36 -15.62 25.77
C THR A 183 -11.15 -16.34 24.70
N THR A 184 -10.50 -16.79 23.64
CA THR A 184 -11.02 -17.69 22.58
C THR A 184 -12.53 -17.57 22.32
N GLY A 185 -12.95 -16.39 21.94
CA GLY A 185 -14.32 -16.09 21.50
C GLY A 185 -14.35 -15.76 20.01
N ASN A 186 -15.48 -15.28 19.55
CA ASN A 186 -15.62 -14.77 18.20
C ASN A 186 -14.94 -13.42 18.06
N ALA A 187 -14.43 -13.10 16.87
CA ALA A 187 -13.86 -11.78 16.55
C ALA A 187 -14.91 -10.63 16.66
N THR A 188 -16.16 -10.95 16.97
CA THR A 188 -17.24 -10.01 17.24
C THR A 188 -17.36 -9.62 18.72
N ASP A 189 -16.57 -10.23 19.61
CA ASP A 189 -16.56 -9.88 21.03
C ASP A 189 -16.06 -8.45 21.23
N GLU A 190 -16.66 -7.75 22.20
CA GLU A 190 -16.33 -6.35 22.50
C GLU A 190 -14.84 -6.16 22.83
N ALA A 191 -14.23 -7.08 23.55
CA ALA A 191 -12.81 -7.06 23.87
C ALA A 191 -11.91 -7.11 22.61
N PHE A 192 -12.29 -7.90 21.60
CA PHE A 192 -11.56 -7.98 20.33
C PHE A 192 -11.78 -6.73 19.46
N GLN A 193 -12.99 -6.15 19.51
CA GLN A 193 -13.32 -4.94 18.76
C GLN A 193 -12.66 -3.67 19.34
N THR A 194 -12.29 -3.71 20.61
CA THR A 194 -11.68 -2.58 21.33
C THR A 194 -10.15 -2.59 21.24
N ALA A 195 -9.54 -3.73 20.95
CA ALA A 195 -8.09 -3.91 20.81
C ALA A 195 -7.57 -3.38 19.48
#